data_06b8a5efd45106cd460d267a7df74d10
#
_entry.id   06b8a5efd45106cd460d267a7df74d10
#
_cell.length_a   1.000
_cell.length_b   1.000
_cell.length_c   1.000
_cell.angle_alpha   90.00
_cell.angle_beta   90.00
_cell.angle_gamma   90.00
#
_symmetry.space_group_name_H-M   'P 1'
#
loop_
_entity.id
_entity.type
_entity.pdbx_description
1 polymer ?
#
loop_
_entity_poly.entity_id
_entity_poly.type
_entity_poly.pdbx_seq_one_letter_code
_entity_poly.pdbx_strand_id
1 'polypeptide(L)'
;MRLFAISDLHLSLGVDKPMDIFGEQWVNHADRMQAAWDEMVAPDDWVLVGGDTSWGLNLAQAQPDLDWLCARPGNKILIKGNHCTWWQSRAKVERALDDSVRLLQNNAVQMPDGTVVVGTRLWDPPDAPWADEKAATVFARELERLKLSVQAGKKLGGCVEGGARTIALVHYPPRYSDGRETAAVEILRDANVEVCVYGHLHGKDHKYGFQGEADGIRYHLASVDAIDFRPIPIELS
;
A
#
# COMPACT_ATOMS: atom_id res chain seq x y z
N MET A 1 -1.48 9.00 -18.67
CA MET A 1 -1.52 8.12 -17.48
C MET A 1 -0.33 8.48 -16.60
N ARG A 2 -0.58 8.95 -15.40
CA ARG A 2 0.43 9.18 -14.33
C ARG A 2 0.18 8.15 -13.24
N LEU A 3 1.17 7.94 -12.39
CA LEU A 3 1.08 7.05 -11.23
C LEU A 3 1.22 7.86 -9.95
N PHE A 4 0.35 7.58 -9.00
CA PHE A 4 0.37 8.18 -7.66
C PHE A 4 0.38 7.09 -6.60
N ALA A 5 0.70 7.48 -5.36
CA ALA A 5 0.62 6.60 -4.20
C ALA A 5 0.03 7.33 -2.99
N ILE A 6 -0.71 6.59 -2.19
CA ILE A 6 -1.27 7.00 -0.90
C ILE A 6 -1.49 5.76 -0.05
N SER A 7 -1.38 5.88 1.25
CA SER A 7 -1.58 4.76 2.18
C SER A 7 -2.21 5.23 3.47
N ASP A 8 -2.78 4.30 4.22
CA ASP A 8 -3.25 4.56 5.59
C ASP A 8 -4.35 5.65 5.64
N LEU A 9 -5.36 5.51 4.79
CA LEU A 9 -6.46 6.48 4.68
C LEU A 9 -7.24 6.60 6.00
N HIS A 10 -7.30 5.52 6.76
CA HIS A 10 -7.96 5.45 8.07
C HIS A 10 -9.34 6.11 8.07
N LEU A 11 -10.12 5.86 7.01
CA LEU A 11 -11.49 6.34 6.91
C LEU A 11 -12.37 5.69 7.99
N SER A 12 -13.37 6.42 8.45
CA SER A 12 -14.30 5.97 9.50
C SER A 12 -15.74 6.44 9.22
N LEU A 13 -16.11 6.53 7.93
CA LEU A 13 -17.44 7.00 7.53
C LEU A 13 -18.57 6.05 7.95
N GLY A 14 -18.25 4.77 8.13
CA GLY A 14 -19.21 3.74 8.60
C GLY A 14 -19.12 3.41 10.09
N VAL A 15 -18.22 4.05 10.84
CA VAL A 15 -18.01 3.80 12.27
C VAL A 15 -17.65 5.09 13.02
N ASP A 16 -17.97 5.14 14.31
CA ASP A 16 -17.59 6.26 15.18
C ASP A 16 -16.15 6.04 15.69
N LYS A 17 -15.18 6.43 14.87
CA LYS A 17 -13.76 6.40 15.24
C LYS A 17 -13.05 7.64 14.68
N PRO A 18 -13.14 8.78 15.38
CA PRO A 18 -12.54 10.02 14.94
C PRO A 18 -11.00 9.90 14.96
N MET A 19 -10.33 10.34 13.87
CA MET A 19 -8.88 10.32 13.77
C MET A 19 -8.21 11.54 14.43
N ASP A 20 -8.92 12.62 14.68
CA ASP A 20 -8.41 13.83 15.34
C ASP A 20 -7.91 13.59 16.77
N ILE A 21 -8.33 12.47 17.41
CA ILE A 21 -7.73 12.02 18.69
C ILE A 21 -6.23 11.71 18.60
N PHE A 22 -5.70 11.47 17.39
CA PHE A 22 -4.28 11.23 17.13
C PHE A 22 -3.50 12.51 16.77
N GLY A 23 -4.17 13.67 16.81
CA GLY A 23 -3.58 14.98 16.60
C GLY A 23 -4.37 15.87 15.65
N GLU A 24 -4.16 17.18 15.75
CA GLU A 24 -4.89 18.18 14.96
C GLU A 24 -4.68 18.01 13.44
N GLN A 25 -3.57 17.42 13.02
CA GLN A 25 -3.30 17.14 11.60
C GLN A 25 -4.36 16.22 10.97
N TRP A 26 -5.08 15.41 11.78
CA TRP A 26 -6.11 14.50 11.31
C TRP A 26 -7.51 15.13 11.22
N VAL A 27 -7.68 16.37 11.67
CA VAL A 27 -8.97 17.07 11.57
C VAL A 27 -9.41 17.15 10.12
N ASN A 28 -10.63 16.70 9.83
CA ASN A 28 -11.23 16.67 8.49
C ASN A 28 -10.34 15.97 7.43
N HIS A 29 -9.56 14.96 7.82
CA HIS A 29 -8.59 14.30 6.94
C HIS A 29 -9.25 13.71 5.69
N ALA A 30 -10.44 13.11 5.80
CA ALA A 30 -11.17 12.53 4.67
C ALA A 30 -11.51 13.58 3.60
N ASP A 31 -12.02 14.75 4.02
CA ASP A 31 -12.36 15.84 3.10
C ASP A 31 -11.11 16.46 2.46
N ARG A 32 -10.02 16.59 3.23
CA ARG A 32 -8.74 17.09 2.72
C ARG A 32 -8.13 16.14 1.69
N MET A 33 -8.14 14.83 1.98
CA MET A 33 -7.70 13.80 1.02
C MET A 33 -8.56 13.83 -0.25
N GLN A 34 -9.88 13.93 -0.09
CA GLN A 34 -10.79 14.02 -1.22
C GLN A 34 -10.46 15.21 -2.11
N ALA A 35 -10.36 16.40 -1.54
CA ALA A 35 -10.07 17.61 -2.29
C ALA A 35 -8.74 17.52 -3.05
N ALA A 36 -7.69 17.03 -2.38
CA ALA A 36 -6.37 16.87 -2.98
C ALA A 36 -6.37 15.78 -4.07
N TRP A 37 -7.03 14.64 -3.83
CA TRP A 37 -7.12 13.55 -4.80
C TRP A 37 -7.86 13.99 -6.06
N ASP A 38 -9.02 14.63 -5.91
CA ASP A 38 -9.86 15.06 -7.02
C ASP A 38 -9.21 16.19 -7.84
N GLU A 39 -8.35 17.02 -7.20
CA GLU A 39 -7.54 18.03 -7.89
C GLU A 39 -6.38 17.41 -8.70
N MET A 40 -5.72 16.38 -8.16
CA MET A 40 -4.45 15.89 -8.69
C MET A 40 -4.59 14.74 -9.68
N VAL A 41 -5.56 13.85 -9.47
CA VAL A 41 -5.68 12.57 -10.17
C VAL A 41 -6.73 12.67 -11.28
N ALA A 42 -6.34 12.39 -12.52
CA ALA A 42 -7.24 12.32 -13.67
C ALA A 42 -7.88 10.91 -13.80
N PRO A 43 -9.00 10.76 -14.54
CA PRO A 43 -9.67 9.46 -14.70
C PRO A 43 -8.77 8.33 -15.26
N ASP A 44 -7.79 8.68 -16.11
CA ASP A 44 -6.87 7.71 -16.73
C ASP A 44 -5.59 7.44 -15.92
N ASP A 45 -5.43 8.12 -14.77
CA ASP A 45 -4.29 7.93 -13.88
C ASP A 45 -4.46 6.67 -13.00
N TRP A 46 -3.39 6.25 -12.35
CA TRP A 46 -3.37 5.13 -11.42
C TRP A 46 -2.91 5.57 -10.04
N VAL A 47 -3.49 4.94 -9.01
CA VAL A 47 -3.14 5.22 -7.62
C VAL A 47 -2.85 3.90 -6.88
N LEU A 48 -1.67 3.79 -6.30
CA LEU A 48 -1.29 2.71 -5.41
C LEU A 48 -1.82 3.04 -4.00
N VAL A 49 -2.70 2.18 -3.47
CA VAL A 49 -3.30 2.35 -2.13
C VAL A 49 -2.70 1.32 -1.19
N GLY A 50 -1.82 1.78 -0.31
CA GLY A 50 -0.91 0.96 0.50
C GLY A 50 -1.54 0.26 1.71
N GLY A 51 -2.85 0.19 1.83
CA GLY A 51 -3.55 -0.47 2.94
C GLY A 51 -4.12 0.50 3.97
N ASP A 52 -4.64 -0.05 5.05
CA ASP A 52 -5.29 0.65 6.17
C ASP A 52 -6.30 1.72 5.72
N THR A 53 -7.22 1.25 4.84
CA THR A 53 -8.21 2.11 4.20
C THR A 53 -9.33 2.51 5.14
N SER A 54 -9.82 1.57 5.97
CA SER A 54 -11.02 1.73 6.80
C SER A 54 -10.84 1.19 8.21
N TRP A 55 -11.44 1.87 9.18
CA TRP A 55 -11.57 1.40 10.55
C TRP A 55 -12.77 0.46 10.78
N GLY A 56 -13.53 0.13 9.77
CA GLY A 56 -14.59 -0.87 9.88
C GLY A 56 -14.06 -2.21 10.42
N LEU A 57 -14.82 -2.87 11.30
CA LEU A 57 -14.46 -4.18 11.84
C LEU A 57 -14.94 -5.33 10.94
N ASN A 58 -15.87 -5.05 10.05
CA ASN A 58 -16.42 -5.97 9.07
C ASN A 58 -16.77 -5.24 7.77
N LEU A 59 -17.07 -5.99 6.71
CA LEU A 59 -17.27 -5.42 5.38
C LEU A 59 -18.44 -4.43 5.33
N ALA A 60 -19.53 -4.67 6.08
CA ALA A 60 -20.67 -3.75 6.11
C ALA A 60 -20.31 -2.39 6.71
N GLN A 61 -19.48 -2.37 7.75
CA GLN A 61 -18.97 -1.13 8.34
C GLN A 61 -17.94 -0.43 7.45
N ALA A 62 -17.14 -1.19 6.69
CA ALA A 62 -16.16 -0.62 5.78
C ALA A 62 -16.80 -0.13 4.46
N GLN A 63 -18.02 -0.54 4.12
CA GLN A 63 -18.62 -0.22 2.82
C GLN A 63 -18.68 1.28 2.51
N PRO A 64 -19.07 2.19 3.43
CA PRO A 64 -19.04 3.62 3.15
C PRO A 64 -17.63 4.15 2.79
N ASP A 65 -16.58 3.59 3.41
CA ASP A 65 -15.19 3.96 3.14
C ASP A 65 -14.72 3.41 1.78
N LEU A 66 -15.18 2.20 1.41
CA LEU A 66 -14.92 1.62 0.09
C LEU A 66 -15.66 2.37 -1.01
N ASP A 67 -16.89 2.80 -0.77
CA ASP A 67 -17.68 3.63 -1.70
C ASP A 67 -16.98 4.99 -1.90
N TRP A 68 -16.45 5.58 -0.82
CA TRP A 68 -15.63 6.78 -0.89
C TRP A 68 -14.40 6.57 -1.80
N LEU A 69 -13.68 5.46 -1.62
CA LEU A 69 -12.51 5.11 -2.45
C LEU A 69 -12.89 4.90 -3.92
N CYS A 70 -13.98 4.18 -4.19
CA CYS A 70 -14.49 3.94 -5.54
C CYS A 70 -14.87 5.25 -6.24
N ALA A 71 -15.44 6.21 -5.52
CA ALA A 71 -15.83 7.51 -6.06
C ALA A 71 -14.64 8.41 -6.43
N ARG A 72 -13.41 8.12 -6.00
CA ARG A 72 -12.24 8.94 -6.37
C ARG A 72 -11.83 8.67 -7.82
N PRO A 73 -11.36 9.71 -8.55
CA PRO A 73 -10.90 9.54 -9.92
C PRO A 73 -9.67 8.62 -10.01
N GLY A 74 -9.43 8.09 -11.20
CA GLY A 74 -8.32 7.20 -11.51
C GLY A 74 -8.60 5.73 -11.18
N ASN A 75 -7.73 4.84 -11.67
CA ASN A 75 -7.72 3.41 -11.35
C ASN A 75 -6.88 3.17 -10.10
N LYS A 76 -7.32 2.28 -9.22
CA LYS A 76 -6.64 2.01 -7.95
C LYS A 76 -6.14 0.58 -7.89
N ILE A 77 -4.96 0.39 -7.27
CA ILE A 77 -4.47 -0.92 -6.84
C ILE A 77 -4.41 -0.90 -5.33
N LEU A 78 -5.24 -1.72 -4.69
CA LEU A 78 -5.43 -1.75 -3.25
C LEU A 78 -4.83 -3.02 -2.63
N ILE A 79 -4.00 -2.85 -1.60
CA ILE A 79 -3.55 -3.94 -0.72
C ILE A 79 -4.23 -3.86 0.65
N LYS A 80 -4.13 -4.97 1.39
CA LYS A 80 -4.55 -5.05 2.79
C LYS A 80 -3.48 -4.47 3.72
N GLY A 81 -3.86 -3.62 4.69
CA GLY A 81 -3.02 -3.25 5.83
C GLY A 81 -3.34 -4.07 7.09
N ASN A 82 -2.73 -3.71 8.23
CA ASN A 82 -2.92 -4.44 9.49
C ASN A 82 -4.25 -4.10 10.18
N HIS A 83 -4.78 -2.90 9.99
CA HIS A 83 -6.09 -2.48 10.50
C HIS A 83 -7.24 -2.86 9.56
N CYS A 84 -6.99 -3.40 8.38
CA CYS A 84 -8.04 -3.90 7.49
C CYS A 84 -8.68 -5.21 8.04
N THR A 85 -9.23 -5.18 9.25
CA THR A 85 -9.90 -6.33 9.89
C THR A 85 -11.16 -6.76 9.16
N TRP A 86 -11.81 -5.81 8.48
CA TRP A 86 -12.98 -6.02 7.62
C TRP A 86 -12.68 -6.89 6.38
N TRP A 87 -11.42 -6.96 5.96
CA TRP A 87 -11.00 -7.71 4.79
C TRP A 87 -11.09 -9.22 5.04
N GLN A 88 -12.12 -9.83 4.54
CA GLN A 88 -12.38 -11.27 4.68
C GLN A 88 -11.65 -12.08 3.60
N SER A 89 -12.39 -12.55 2.59
CA SER A 89 -11.80 -13.18 1.41
C SER A 89 -11.72 -12.17 0.26
N ARG A 90 -10.74 -12.35 -0.62
CA ARG A 90 -10.57 -11.53 -1.81
C ARG A 90 -11.88 -11.40 -2.59
N ALA A 91 -12.55 -12.51 -2.89
CA ALA A 91 -13.79 -12.51 -3.66
C ALA A 91 -14.97 -11.75 -3.00
N LYS A 92 -14.98 -11.63 -1.66
CA LYS A 92 -15.98 -10.81 -0.97
C LYS A 92 -15.66 -9.33 -1.09
N VAL A 93 -14.38 -8.96 -0.98
CA VAL A 93 -13.94 -7.58 -1.12
C VAL A 93 -14.10 -7.11 -2.56
N GLU A 94 -13.75 -7.92 -3.56
CA GLU A 94 -13.96 -7.60 -4.98
C GLU A 94 -15.42 -7.29 -5.31
N ARG A 95 -16.39 -7.96 -4.68
CA ARG A 95 -17.82 -7.65 -4.86
C ARG A 95 -18.29 -6.37 -4.18
N ALA A 96 -17.53 -5.85 -3.25
CA ALA A 96 -17.82 -4.61 -2.55
C ALA A 96 -17.19 -3.37 -3.20
N LEU A 97 -16.44 -3.58 -4.27
CA LEU A 97 -15.72 -2.55 -5.01
C LEU A 97 -16.25 -2.47 -6.45
N ASP A 98 -16.03 -1.34 -7.10
CA ASP A 98 -16.28 -1.19 -8.53
C ASP A 98 -15.04 -1.59 -9.37
N ASP A 99 -15.18 -1.53 -10.69
CA ASP A 99 -14.14 -1.92 -11.65
C ASP A 99 -12.90 -1.01 -11.63
N SER A 100 -12.97 0.16 -10.99
CA SER A 100 -11.84 1.08 -10.86
C SER A 100 -10.82 0.61 -9.82
N VAL A 101 -11.18 -0.34 -8.94
CA VAL A 101 -10.30 -0.82 -7.87
C VAL A 101 -9.90 -2.27 -8.11
N ARG A 102 -8.61 -2.53 -8.23
CA ARG A 102 -8.02 -3.87 -8.37
C ARG A 102 -7.33 -4.27 -7.08
N LEU A 103 -7.61 -5.48 -6.59
CA LEU A 103 -6.98 -6.00 -5.38
C LEU A 103 -5.65 -6.68 -5.69
N LEU A 104 -4.64 -6.35 -4.87
CA LEU A 104 -3.35 -7.01 -4.87
C LEU A 104 -3.24 -7.90 -3.63
N GLN A 105 -3.42 -9.21 -3.81
CA GLN A 105 -3.35 -10.22 -2.75
C GLN A 105 -2.91 -11.57 -3.32
N ASN A 106 -1.66 -11.92 -3.18
CA ASN A 106 -1.01 -13.12 -3.74
C ASN A 106 -1.08 -13.21 -5.28
N ASN A 107 -1.34 -12.12 -5.96
CA ASN A 107 -1.38 -11.96 -7.41
C ASN A 107 -0.48 -10.78 -7.80
N ALA A 108 -0.42 -10.48 -9.08
CA ALA A 108 0.13 -9.25 -9.60
C ALA A 108 -0.93 -8.52 -10.44
N VAL A 109 -0.74 -7.22 -10.63
CA VAL A 109 -1.58 -6.39 -11.50
C VAL A 109 -0.70 -5.77 -12.57
N GLN A 110 -1.10 -5.91 -13.84
CA GLN A 110 -0.44 -5.21 -14.95
C GLN A 110 -1.23 -3.96 -15.30
N MET A 111 -0.53 -2.84 -15.39
CA MET A 111 -1.06 -1.56 -15.85
C MET A 111 -1.05 -1.49 -17.38
N PRO A 112 -1.82 -0.56 -18.00
CA PRO A 112 -1.91 -0.46 -19.48
C PRO A 112 -0.60 -0.19 -20.20
N ASP A 113 0.38 0.43 -19.53
CA ASP A 113 1.74 0.67 -20.08
C ASP A 113 2.67 -0.53 -19.97
N GLY A 114 2.16 -1.66 -19.46
CA GLY A 114 2.94 -2.88 -19.26
C GLY A 114 3.58 -2.99 -17.87
N THR A 115 3.63 -1.92 -17.08
CA THR A 115 4.18 -1.94 -15.72
C THR A 115 3.46 -2.98 -14.85
N VAL A 116 4.21 -3.78 -14.12
CA VAL A 116 3.71 -4.84 -13.24
C VAL A 116 3.82 -4.42 -11.78
N VAL A 117 2.71 -4.49 -11.05
CA VAL A 117 2.67 -4.21 -9.62
C VAL A 117 2.55 -5.52 -8.85
N VAL A 118 3.49 -5.74 -7.93
CA VAL A 118 3.52 -6.89 -7.01
C VAL A 118 3.50 -6.40 -5.56
N GLY A 119 3.16 -7.26 -4.62
CA GLY A 119 3.22 -6.87 -3.21
C GLY A 119 2.35 -7.70 -2.29
N THR A 120 2.44 -7.33 -1.02
CA THR A 120 1.69 -7.90 0.09
C THR A 120 1.71 -6.94 1.26
N ARG A 121 0.94 -7.24 2.30
CA ARG A 121 0.97 -6.44 3.52
C ARG A 121 2.37 -6.36 4.16
N LEU A 122 3.17 -7.42 4.10
CA LEU A 122 4.32 -7.66 4.97
C LEU A 122 3.93 -7.70 6.47
N TRP A 123 4.93 -7.62 7.34
CA TRP A 123 4.80 -7.52 8.79
C TRP A 123 6.12 -7.06 9.39
N ASP A 124 6.12 -6.68 10.67
CA ASP A 124 7.35 -6.41 11.42
C ASP A 124 8.24 -7.66 11.45
N PRO A 125 9.56 -7.50 11.27
CA PRO A 125 10.49 -8.61 11.41
C PRO A 125 10.55 -9.08 12.87
N PRO A 126 10.82 -10.37 13.11
CA PRO A 126 10.78 -10.96 14.46
C PRO A 126 11.85 -10.43 15.42
N ASP A 127 12.88 -9.80 14.92
CA ASP A 127 13.95 -9.14 15.68
C ASP A 127 13.67 -7.65 15.95
N ALA A 128 12.53 -7.13 15.54
CA ALA A 128 12.13 -5.77 15.88
C ALA A 128 11.91 -5.67 17.41
N PRO A 129 12.37 -4.59 18.08
CA PRO A 129 12.23 -4.43 19.53
C PRO A 129 10.79 -4.45 20.05
N TRP A 130 9.82 -4.23 19.16
CA TRP A 130 8.38 -4.21 19.45
C TRP A 130 7.65 -5.47 18.94
N ALA A 131 8.37 -6.46 18.40
CA ALA A 131 7.78 -7.67 17.85
C ALA A 131 7.12 -8.51 18.95
N ASP A 132 5.92 -9.01 18.68
CA ASP A 132 5.21 -9.92 19.57
C ASP A 132 5.56 -11.40 19.26
N GLU A 133 5.04 -12.31 20.09
CA GLU A 133 5.28 -13.77 19.93
C GLU A 133 4.81 -14.32 18.57
N LYS A 134 3.90 -13.64 17.89
CA LYS A 134 3.34 -14.05 16.59
C LYS A 134 4.12 -13.48 15.41
N ALA A 135 4.98 -12.48 15.65
CA ALA A 135 5.68 -11.75 14.59
C ALA A 135 6.42 -12.68 13.64
N ALA A 136 7.18 -13.64 14.16
CA ALA A 136 7.94 -14.60 13.34
C ALA A 136 7.04 -15.41 12.38
N THR A 137 5.91 -15.92 12.88
CA THR A 137 4.98 -16.73 12.07
C THR A 137 4.27 -15.87 11.03
N VAL A 138 3.85 -14.66 11.42
CA VAL A 138 3.16 -13.74 10.50
C VAL A 138 4.13 -13.24 9.44
N PHE A 139 5.33 -12.82 9.84
CA PHE A 139 6.37 -12.34 8.93
C PHE A 139 6.74 -13.39 7.88
N ALA A 140 7.04 -14.64 8.31
CA ALA A 140 7.35 -15.73 7.38
C ALA A 140 6.21 -15.99 6.38
N ARG A 141 4.96 -15.98 6.84
CA ARG A 141 3.79 -16.11 5.95
C ARG A 141 3.67 -14.97 4.95
N GLU A 142 3.93 -13.74 5.36
CA GLU A 142 3.87 -12.58 4.45
C GLU A 142 5.01 -12.61 3.42
N LEU A 143 6.20 -13.11 3.78
CA LEU A 143 7.27 -13.35 2.81
C LEU A 143 6.85 -14.37 1.73
N GLU A 144 6.23 -15.49 2.13
CA GLU A 144 5.70 -16.47 1.16
C GLU A 144 4.62 -15.86 0.26
N ARG A 145 3.76 -14.99 0.79
CA ARG A 145 2.77 -14.25 -0.01
C ARG A 145 3.42 -13.29 -1.00
N LEU A 146 4.51 -12.60 -0.59
CA LEU A 146 5.29 -11.75 -1.49
C LEU A 146 5.88 -12.58 -2.64
N LYS A 147 6.47 -13.74 -2.34
CA LYS A 147 6.98 -14.67 -3.37
C LYS A 147 5.88 -15.12 -4.35
N LEU A 148 4.66 -15.41 -3.85
CA LEU A 148 3.53 -15.74 -4.72
C LEU A 148 3.16 -14.58 -5.65
N SER A 149 3.15 -13.36 -5.13
CA SER A 149 2.88 -12.15 -5.91
C SER A 149 3.96 -11.93 -6.98
N VAL A 150 5.24 -12.08 -6.62
CA VAL A 150 6.38 -12.01 -7.57
C VAL A 150 6.26 -13.10 -8.66
N GLN A 151 5.92 -14.33 -8.28
CA GLN A 151 5.69 -15.40 -9.28
C GLN A 151 4.54 -15.09 -10.24
N ALA A 152 3.47 -14.46 -9.74
CA ALA A 152 2.40 -13.97 -10.59
C ALA A 152 2.89 -12.84 -11.52
N GLY A 153 3.74 -11.93 -11.02
CA GLY A 153 4.35 -10.86 -11.79
C GLY A 153 5.24 -11.37 -12.93
N LYS A 154 6.01 -12.43 -12.69
CA LYS A 154 6.82 -13.10 -13.73
C LYS A 154 5.97 -13.61 -14.90
N LYS A 155 4.76 -14.10 -14.63
CA LYS A 155 3.83 -14.55 -15.69
C LYS A 155 3.27 -13.39 -16.52
N LEU A 156 3.35 -12.16 -16.01
CA LEU A 156 2.97 -10.93 -16.71
C LEU A 156 4.17 -10.22 -17.38
N GLY A 157 5.34 -10.87 -17.37
CA GLY A 157 6.55 -10.33 -17.99
C GLY A 157 7.36 -9.36 -17.10
N GLY A 158 6.95 -9.11 -15.87
CA GLY A 158 7.71 -8.36 -14.86
C GLY A 158 8.60 -9.25 -14.01
N CYS A 159 9.22 -8.67 -12.98
CA CYS A 159 10.00 -9.37 -11.96
C CYS A 159 11.18 -10.20 -12.52
N VAL A 160 11.71 -9.83 -13.67
CA VAL A 160 12.85 -10.45 -14.34
C VAL A 160 13.73 -9.39 -14.97
N GLU A 161 15.02 -9.66 -15.07
CA GLU A 161 15.98 -8.76 -15.74
C GLU A 161 15.57 -8.53 -17.21
N GLY A 162 15.57 -7.27 -17.63
CA GLY A 162 15.15 -6.89 -18.99
C GLY A 162 13.65 -7.08 -19.28
N GLY A 163 12.86 -7.42 -18.27
CA GLY A 163 11.41 -7.57 -18.38
C GLY A 163 10.64 -6.24 -18.29
N ALA A 164 9.33 -6.34 -18.10
CA ALA A 164 8.50 -5.18 -17.85
C ALA A 164 8.87 -4.55 -16.49
N ARG A 165 8.77 -3.22 -16.41
CA ARG A 165 9.00 -2.46 -15.18
C ARG A 165 8.20 -3.04 -14.03
N THR A 166 8.83 -3.15 -12.86
CA THR A 166 8.21 -3.75 -11.68
C THR A 166 8.18 -2.79 -10.51
N ILE A 167 7.01 -2.64 -9.91
CA ILE A 167 6.76 -1.84 -8.71
C ILE A 167 6.32 -2.77 -7.58
N ALA A 168 6.84 -2.55 -6.38
CA ALA A 168 6.33 -3.19 -5.17
C ALA A 168 5.38 -2.24 -4.42
N LEU A 169 4.20 -2.74 -4.07
CA LEU A 169 3.28 -2.08 -3.15
C LEU A 169 3.17 -2.94 -1.90
N VAL A 170 3.69 -2.45 -0.80
CA VAL A 170 3.67 -3.15 0.50
C VAL A 170 3.10 -2.24 1.58
N HIS A 171 2.69 -2.79 2.72
CA HIS A 171 2.16 -1.97 3.80
C HIS A 171 3.24 -1.68 4.85
N TYR A 172 3.86 -2.71 5.42
CA TYR A 172 4.99 -2.51 6.34
C TYR A 172 6.27 -2.15 5.60
N PRO A 173 7.15 -1.31 6.19
CA PRO A 173 8.41 -0.94 5.57
C PRO A 173 9.32 -2.16 5.40
N PRO A 174 9.85 -2.42 4.19
CA PRO A 174 10.82 -3.50 3.99
C PRO A 174 12.23 -3.11 4.42
N ARG A 175 12.52 -1.80 4.52
CA ARG A 175 13.80 -1.22 4.91
C ARG A 175 13.58 -0.07 5.89
N TYR A 176 14.46 0.10 6.85
CA TYR A 176 14.42 1.14 7.87
C TYR A 176 15.51 2.19 7.67
N SER A 177 15.28 3.40 8.18
CA SER A 177 16.21 4.54 8.04
C SER A 177 17.56 4.32 8.72
N ASP A 178 17.66 3.42 9.68
CA ASP A 178 18.90 3.03 10.36
C ASP A 178 19.74 2.00 9.57
N GLY A 179 19.32 1.68 8.33
CA GLY A 179 19.99 0.75 7.43
C GLY A 179 19.59 -0.72 7.61
N ARG A 180 18.73 -1.05 8.57
CA ARG A 180 18.21 -2.41 8.70
C ARG A 180 17.33 -2.76 7.50
N GLU A 181 17.57 -3.95 6.97
CA GLU A 181 16.75 -4.56 5.92
C GLU A 181 15.98 -5.76 6.48
N THR A 182 14.76 -5.91 6.02
CA THR A 182 14.04 -7.16 6.25
C THR A 182 14.33 -8.15 5.12
N ALA A 183 14.04 -9.43 5.32
CA ALA A 183 14.18 -10.45 4.27
C ALA A 183 13.32 -10.15 3.00
N ALA A 184 12.38 -9.21 3.09
CA ALA A 184 11.61 -8.76 1.93
C ALA A 184 12.49 -8.02 0.91
N VAL A 185 13.51 -7.27 1.35
CA VAL A 185 14.40 -6.52 0.44
C VAL A 185 15.11 -7.43 -0.55
N GLU A 186 15.60 -8.59 -0.10
CA GLU A 186 16.23 -9.59 -0.99
C GLU A 186 15.24 -10.06 -2.07
N ILE A 187 14.00 -10.38 -1.68
CA ILE A 187 12.95 -10.81 -2.62
C ILE A 187 12.63 -9.70 -3.64
N LEU A 188 12.57 -8.44 -3.20
CA LEU A 188 12.30 -7.30 -4.07
C LEU A 188 13.46 -7.05 -5.05
N ARG A 189 14.70 -7.18 -4.58
CA ARG A 189 15.92 -7.05 -5.40
C ARG A 189 15.97 -8.15 -6.47
N ASP A 190 15.76 -9.40 -6.08
CA ASP A 190 15.74 -10.55 -7.01
C ASP A 190 14.59 -10.48 -8.01
N ALA A 191 13.55 -9.72 -7.70
CA ALA A 191 12.42 -9.44 -8.58
C ALA A 191 12.63 -8.20 -9.47
N ASN A 192 13.83 -7.60 -9.49
CA ASN A 192 14.14 -6.38 -10.24
C ASN A 192 13.08 -5.28 -10.03
N VAL A 193 12.69 -5.07 -8.76
CA VAL A 193 11.79 -3.97 -8.38
C VAL A 193 12.52 -2.64 -8.50
N GLU A 194 11.95 -1.69 -9.22
CA GLU A 194 12.51 -0.34 -9.40
C GLU A 194 12.00 0.64 -8.35
N VAL A 195 10.76 0.46 -7.93
CA VAL A 195 10.09 1.35 -6.97
C VAL A 195 9.37 0.51 -5.92
N CYS A 196 9.53 0.85 -4.65
CA CYS A 196 8.79 0.27 -3.53
C CYS A 196 8.01 1.36 -2.80
N VAL A 197 6.68 1.23 -2.80
CA VAL A 197 5.77 2.11 -2.05
C VAL A 197 5.31 1.37 -0.80
N TYR A 198 5.33 2.05 0.33
CA TYR A 198 4.88 1.50 1.60
C TYR A 198 4.20 2.56 2.48
N GLY A 199 3.54 2.11 3.57
CA GLY A 199 2.82 2.95 4.53
C GLY A 199 3.15 2.59 5.97
N HIS A 200 2.12 2.41 6.80
CA HIS A 200 2.15 1.89 8.16
C HIS A 200 2.73 2.84 9.22
N LEU A 201 3.73 3.62 8.91
CA LEU A 201 4.40 4.50 9.86
C LEU A 201 3.66 5.84 9.97
N HIS A 202 3.37 6.27 11.21
CA HIS A 202 2.62 7.48 11.52
C HIS A 202 3.34 8.41 12.48
N GLY A 203 3.09 9.71 12.38
CA GLY A 203 3.54 10.73 13.30
C GLY A 203 5.05 10.68 13.53
N LYS A 204 5.45 10.51 14.79
CA LYS A 204 6.88 10.45 15.17
C LYS A 204 7.64 9.26 14.56
N ASP A 205 6.91 8.23 14.10
CA ASP A 205 7.53 7.01 13.58
C ASP A 205 7.89 7.11 12.08
N HIS A 206 7.47 8.18 11.38
CA HIS A 206 7.93 8.47 10.01
C HIS A 206 9.46 8.44 9.89
N LYS A 207 10.17 8.88 10.93
CA LYS A 207 11.64 8.90 10.97
C LYS A 207 12.30 7.53 10.83
N TYR A 208 11.57 6.45 11.06
CA TYR A 208 12.08 5.08 10.91
C TYR A 208 11.92 4.54 9.49
N GLY A 209 11.09 5.16 8.67
CA GLY A 209 10.92 4.78 7.27
C GLY A 209 12.11 5.24 6.42
N PHE A 210 12.64 4.34 5.61
CA PHE A 210 13.66 4.69 4.63
C PHE A 210 13.01 5.31 3.40
N GLN A 211 13.43 6.49 3.02
CA GLN A 211 13.04 7.16 1.78
C GLN A 211 14.29 7.48 0.95
N GLY A 212 14.20 7.33 -0.36
CA GLY A 212 15.31 7.50 -1.26
C GLY A 212 15.67 6.23 -2.01
N GLU A 213 16.88 6.17 -2.54
CA GLU A 213 17.35 5.04 -3.35
C GLU A 213 18.37 4.19 -2.59
N ALA A 214 18.18 2.88 -2.64
CA ALA A 214 19.14 1.90 -2.16
C ALA A 214 19.00 0.60 -2.97
N ASP A 215 20.12 -0.01 -3.32
CA ASP A 215 20.19 -1.27 -4.07
C ASP A 215 19.40 -1.26 -5.40
N GLY A 216 19.32 -0.10 -6.07
CA GLY A 216 18.57 0.09 -7.29
C GLY A 216 17.05 0.18 -7.11
N ILE A 217 16.57 0.25 -5.87
CA ILE A 217 15.14 0.40 -5.55
C ILE A 217 14.91 1.80 -4.94
N ARG A 218 13.95 2.54 -5.47
CA ARG A 218 13.47 3.80 -4.88
C ARG A 218 12.32 3.52 -3.93
N TYR A 219 12.47 3.97 -2.68
CA TYR A 219 11.51 3.74 -1.60
C TYR A 219 10.72 5.00 -1.29
N HIS A 220 9.38 4.88 -1.21
CA HIS A 220 8.46 5.96 -0.89
C HIS A 220 7.57 5.59 0.27
N LEU A 221 7.62 6.36 1.36
CA LEU A 221 6.62 6.33 2.42
C LEU A 221 5.40 7.13 1.96
N ALA A 222 4.24 6.49 1.92
CA ALA A 222 3.01 7.07 1.41
C ALA A 222 1.88 7.16 2.46
N SER A 223 2.20 6.98 3.77
CA SER A 223 1.21 7.21 4.85
C SER A 223 0.69 8.65 4.77
N VAL A 224 -0.62 8.83 4.80
CA VAL A 224 -1.28 10.11 4.53
C VAL A 224 -0.76 11.27 5.36
N ASP A 225 -0.45 11.04 6.63
CA ASP A 225 0.10 12.08 7.53
C ASP A 225 1.59 12.38 7.31
N ALA A 226 2.31 11.54 6.54
CA ALA A 226 3.67 11.80 6.08
C ALA A 226 3.70 12.62 4.78
N ILE A 227 2.60 12.64 4.02
CA ILE A 227 2.48 13.25 2.69
C ILE A 227 1.44 14.37 2.65
N ASP A 228 1.15 14.98 3.80
CA ASP A 228 0.18 16.07 3.96
C ASP A 228 -1.21 15.76 3.37
N PHE A 229 -1.67 14.51 3.50
CA PHE A 229 -2.98 14.02 3.02
C PHE A 229 -3.21 14.21 1.51
N ARG A 230 -2.14 14.23 0.71
CA ARG A 230 -2.16 14.40 -0.75
C ARG A 230 -1.49 13.20 -1.42
N PRO A 231 -2.09 12.57 -2.45
CA PRO A 231 -1.39 11.54 -3.21
C PRO A 231 -0.07 12.05 -3.78
N ILE A 232 1.01 11.28 -3.59
CA ILE A 232 2.31 11.65 -4.15
C ILE A 232 2.50 11.07 -5.56
N PRO A 233 3.07 11.81 -6.51
CA PRO A 233 3.42 11.28 -7.81
C PRO A 233 4.58 10.28 -7.69
N ILE A 234 4.48 9.17 -8.42
CA ILE A 234 5.54 8.16 -8.55
C ILE A 234 6.13 8.26 -9.94
N GLU A 235 7.35 8.77 -10.01
CA GLU A 235 8.07 8.86 -11.27
C GLU A 235 8.64 7.48 -11.63
N LEU A 236 8.38 7.07 -12.87
CA LEU A 236 8.92 5.85 -13.43
C LEU A 236 10.02 6.25 -14.42
N SER A 237 11.23 5.80 -14.16
CA SER A 237 12.41 6.07 -15.03
C SER A 237 12.32 5.38 -16.38
#